data_874251a76598c4af6a33a4be22f967dc
#
_entry.id   874251a76598c4af6a33a4be22f967dc
#
_cell.length_a   1.000
_cell.length_b   1.000
_cell.length_c   1.000
_cell.angle_alpha   90.00
_cell.angle_beta   90.00
_cell.angle_gamma   90.00
#
_symmetry.space_group_name_H-M   'P 1'
#
loop_
_entity.id
_entity.type
_entity.pdbx_description
1 polymer ?
#
loop_
_entity_poly.entity_id
_entity_poly.type
_entity_poly.pdbx_seq_one_letter_code
_entity_poly.pdbx_strand_id
1 'polypeptide(L)'
;MKFLWTTIHVKDLDESAAFYTDIVGLKVLRRFEARPGVEIAFLGTGAQGETKVELIAGERSGDESFAGNIAIGFEVESADAMTAFVKQKNIPVHSGPFESPNHKFFFVKDPSGLNVQFFEHRKP
;
A
#
# COMPACT_ATOMS: atom_id res chain seq x y z
N MET A 1 -10.23 13.73 17.01
CA MET A 1 -8.96 13.11 16.65
C MET A 1 -9.06 12.60 15.22
N LYS A 2 -8.04 12.86 14.39
CA LYS A 2 -8.06 12.50 12.99
C LYS A 2 -6.87 11.59 12.68
N PHE A 3 -7.12 10.51 11.93
CA PHE A 3 -6.06 9.61 11.47
C PHE A 3 -5.40 10.23 10.23
N LEU A 4 -4.16 10.73 10.37
CA LEU A 4 -3.49 11.50 9.31
C LEU A 4 -2.80 10.60 8.28
N TRP A 5 -2.02 9.64 8.72
CA TRP A 5 -1.29 8.77 7.80
C TRP A 5 -0.76 7.51 8.48
N THR A 6 -0.38 6.55 7.65
CA THR A 6 0.42 5.39 8.03
C THR A 6 1.83 5.61 7.49
N THR A 7 2.84 5.49 8.34
CA THR A 7 4.23 5.66 7.95
C THR A 7 4.87 4.30 7.71
N ILE A 8 5.53 4.16 6.56
CA ILE A 8 6.25 2.96 6.19
C ILE A 8 7.69 3.35 5.90
N HIS A 9 8.63 2.75 6.64
CA HIS A 9 10.06 2.92 6.37
C HIS A 9 10.46 1.95 5.26
N VAL A 10 11.05 2.47 4.19
CA VAL A 10 11.36 1.73 2.97
C VAL A 10 12.85 1.87 2.63
N LYS A 11 13.37 0.92 1.88
CA LYS A 11 14.77 0.95 1.43
C LYS A 11 14.96 1.85 0.23
N ASP A 12 14.03 1.80 -0.70
CA ASP A 12 14.09 2.52 -1.97
C ASP A 12 12.79 3.27 -2.17
N LEU A 13 12.85 4.60 -2.10
CA LEU A 13 11.63 5.41 -2.19
C LEU A 13 10.99 5.32 -3.58
N ASP A 14 11.79 5.33 -4.65
CA ASP A 14 11.25 5.24 -6.01
C ASP A 14 10.51 3.92 -6.24
N GLU A 15 11.08 2.81 -5.80
CA GLU A 15 10.46 1.50 -5.94
C GLU A 15 9.15 1.40 -5.17
N SER A 16 9.14 1.86 -3.92
CA SER A 16 7.95 1.81 -3.09
C SER A 16 6.89 2.79 -3.57
N ALA A 17 7.27 4.01 -3.96
CA ALA A 17 6.33 4.97 -4.54
C ALA A 17 5.71 4.42 -5.82
N ALA A 18 6.50 3.76 -6.67
CA ALA A 18 5.99 3.14 -7.91
C ALA A 18 4.95 2.06 -7.61
N PHE A 19 5.15 1.26 -6.57
CA PHE A 19 4.14 0.27 -6.17
C PHE A 19 2.82 0.96 -5.82
N TYR A 20 2.84 1.98 -4.98
CA TYR A 20 1.61 2.63 -4.54
C TYR A 20 0.96 3.49 -5.63
N THR A 21 1.70 3.97 -6.60
CA THR A 21 1.12 4.69 -7.74
C THR A 21 0.65 3.74 -8.85
N ASP A 22 1.47 2.78 -9.25
CA ASP A 22 1.17 1.92 -10.40
C ASP A 22 0.23 0.78 -10.07
N ILE A 23 0.30 0.24 -8.86
CA ILE A 23 -0.51 -0.91 -8.45
C ILE A 23 -1.75 -0.47 -7.69
N VAL A 24 -1.59 0.36 -6.67
CA VAL A 24 -2.70 0.80 -5.83
C VAL A 24 -3.45 1.96 -6.47
N GLY A 25 -2.79 2.76 -7.29
CA GLY A 25 -3.41 3.88 -7.97
C GLY A 25 -3.41 5.17 -7.18
N LEU A 26 -2.58 5.29 -6.15
CA LEU A 26 -2.42 6.53 -5.42
C LEU A 26 -1.59 7.52 -6.23
N LYS A 27 -1.57 8.76 -5.79
CA LYS A 27 -0.76 9.83 -6.37
C LYS A 27 0.28 10.27 -5.36
N VAL A 28 1.46 10.65 -5.83
CA VAL A 28 2.43 11.33 -4.98
C VAL A 28 1.93 12.75 -4.78
N LEU A 29 1.48 13.05 -3.56
CA LEU A 29 0.93 14.36 -3.23
C LEU A 29 2.04 15.34 -2.86
N ARG A 30 3.12 14.83 -2.27
CA ARG A 30 4.25 15.62 -1.82
C ARG A 30 5.47 14.72 -1.71
N ARG A 31 6.63 15.21 -2.16
CA ARG A 31 7.91 14.51 -1.98
C ARG A 31 8.99 15.55 -1.68
N PHE A 32 9.82 15.28 -0.69
CA PHE A 32 10.86 16.22 -0.28
C PHE A 32 11.98 15.51 0.48
N GLU A 33 13.13 16.15 0.54
CA GLU A 33 14.24 15.72 1.39
C GLU A 33 14.07 16.37 2.76
N ALA A 34 13.83 15.56 3.81
CA ALA A 34 13.58 16.06 5.15
C ALA A 34 14.87 16.54 5.82
N ARG A 35 15.97 15.86 5.51
CA ARG A 35 17.35 16.18 5.92
C ARG A 35 18.28 15.39 5.02
N PRO A 36 19.59 15.68 4.98
CA PRO A 36 20.50 14.97 4.07
C PRO A 36 20.38 13.45 4.17
N GLY A 37 20.10 12.80 3.05
CA GLY A 37 19.97 11.35 2.97
C GLY A 37 18.62 10.78 3.37
N VAL A 38 17.65 11.61 3.79
CA VAL A 38 16.34 11.14 4.20
C VAL A 38 15.26 11.79 3.32
N GLU A 39 14.60 10.98 2.50
CA GLU A 39 13.51 11.42 1.64
C GLU A 39 12.16 10.92 2.13
N ILE A 40 11.14 11.76 1.99
CA ILE A 40 9.77 11.44 2.39
C ILE A 40 8.84 11.67 1.19
N ALA A 41 7.88 10.77 1.01
CA ALA A 41 6.80 10.94 0.06
C ALA A 41 5.47 10.69 0.76
N PHE A 42 4.51 11.60 0.53
CA PHE A 42 3.12 11.41 0.95
C PHE A 42 2.29 11.05 -0.26
N LEU A 43 1.51 9.97 -0.13
CA LEU A 43 0.68 9.47 -1.23
C LEU A 43 -0.77 9.34 -0.76
N GLY A 44 -1.67 9.57 -1.70
CA GLY A 44 -3.10 9.45 -1.44
C GLY A 44 -3.88 9.62 -2.74
N THR A 45 -5.20 9.75 -2.65
CA THR A 45 -6.05 9.99 -3.82
C THR A 45 -6.13 11.48 -4.16
N GLY A 46 -5.79 12.35 -3.23
CA GLY A 46 -5.97 13.78 -3.32
C GLY A 46 -7.28 14.26 -2.72
N ALA A 47 -8.10 13.35 -2.20
CA ALA A 47 -9.36 13.72 -1.56
C ALA A 47 -9.09 14.47 -0.26
N GLN A 48 -9.90 15.49 -0.01
CA GLN A 48 -9.77 16.26 1.22
C GLN A 48 -10.09 15.39 2.43
N GLY A 49 -9.22 15.43 3.44
CA GLY A 49 -9.45 14.73 4.69
C GLY A 49 -9.12 13.24 4.68
N GLU A 50 -8.59 12.71 3.58
CA GLU A 50 -8.23 11.29 3.54
C GLU A 50 -7.03 10.98 4.44
N THR A 51 -6.93 9.73 4.85
CA THR A 51 -5.72 9.21 5.51
C THR A 51 -4.70 8.86 4.44
N LYS A 52 -3.46 9.30 4.62
CA LYS A 52 -2.41 9.15 3.60
C LYS A 52 -1.44 8.02 3.95
N VAL A 53 -0.66 7.62 2.96
CA VAL A 53 0.52 6.77 3.16
C VAL A 53 1.74 7.69 3.14
N GLU A 54 2.58 7.58 4.17
CA GLU A 54 3.87 8.27 4.21
C GLU A 54 4.97 7.25 4.03
N LEU A 55 5.83 7.45 3.04
CA LEU A 55 7.00 6.60 2.82
C LEU A 55 8.24 7.37 3.23
N ILE A 56 9.10 6.77 4.04
CA ILE A 56 10.36 7.35 4.48
C ILE A 56 11.51 6.44 4.08
N ALA A 57 12.48 6.96 3.33
CA ALA A 57 13.68 6.24 2.96
C ALA A 57 14.91 6.90 3.57
N GLY A 58 15.86 6.10 4.02
CA GLY A 58 17.16 6.56 4.52
C GLY A 58 17.25 6.75 6.01
N GLU A 59 16.18 6.58 6.76
CA GLU A 59 16.18 6.87 8.21
C GLU A 59 16.53 5.68 9.08
N ARG A 60 16.19 4.47 8.67
CA ARG A 60 16.48 3.26 9.47
C ARG A 60 16.78 2.07 8.57
N SER A 61 17.62 1.20 9.10
CA SER A 61 17.77 -0.15 8.57
C SER A 61 16.67 -0.98 9.19
N GLY A 62 15.59 -1.25 8.44
CA GLY A 62 14.36 -1.78 8.99
C GLY A 62 14.48 -2.97 9.93
N ASP A 63 13.87 -2.85 11.08
CA ASP A 63 13.43 -3.99 11.83
C ASP A 63 12.11 -4.42 11.22
N GLU A 64 12.14 -5.51 10.46
CA GLU A 64 10.98 -5.98 9.70
C GLU A 64 10.00 -6.80 10.55
N SER A 65 10.20 -6.87 11.87
CA SER A 65 9.41 -7.73 12.74
C SER A 65 7.91 -7.39 12.75
N PHE A 66 7.55 -6.14 12.47
CA PHE A 66 6.14 -5.74 12.42
C PHE A 66 5.48 -5.93 11.05
N ALA A 67 6.25 -6.06 9.97
CA ALA A 67 5.68 -6.12 8.64
C ALA A 67 4.72 -7.30 8.45
N GLY A 68 5.01 -8.43 9.07
CA GLY A 68 4.16 -9.61 9.01
C GLY A 68 2.88 -9.53 9.85
N ASN A 69 2.81 -8.56 10.76
CA ASN A 69 1.68 -8.42 11.68
C ASN A 69 0.78 -7.23 11.36
N ILE A 70 1.10 -6.49 10.33
CA ILE A 70 0.37 -5.29 9.92
C ILE A 70 -0.02 -5.44 8.46
N ALA A 71 -1.24 -5.03 8.15
CA ALA A 71 -1.71 -4.92 6.77
C ALA A 71 -2.40 -3.59 6.59
N ILE A 72 -2.27 -3.01 5.40
CA ILE A 72 -3.09 -1.86 5.03
C ILE A 72 -4.03 -2.30 3.91
N GLY A 73 -5.28 -1.86 3.99
CA GLY A 73 -6.34 -2.29 3.08
C GLY A 73 -6.83 -1.18 2.18
N PHE A 74 -7.07 -1.54 0.93
CA PHE A 74 -7.66 -0.64 -0.08
C PHE A 74 -8.89 -1.30 -0.66
N GLU A 75 -9.94 -0.50 -0.84
CA GLU A 75 -11.16 -0.98 -1.48
C GLU A 75 -10.99 -1.03 -2.99
N VAL A 76 -11.42 -2.13 -3.59
CA VAL A 76 -11.46 -2.29 -5.04
C VAL A 76 -12.88 -2.65 -5.46
N GLU A 77 -13.24 -2.34 -6.70
CA GLU A 77 -14.56 -2.70 -7.23
C GLU A 77 -14.68 -4.20 -7.48
N SER A 78 -13.59 -4.84 -7.94
CA SER A 78 -13.55 -6.26 -8.24
C SER A 78 -12.25 -6.88 -7.79
N ALA A 79 -12.32 -7.80 -6.84
CA ALA A 79 -11.14 -8.55 -6.39
C ALA A 79 -10.59 -9.42 -7.52
N ASP A 80 -11.47 -9.98 -8.38
CA ASP A 80 -11.02 -10.80 -9.51
C ASP A 80 -10.25 -9.97 -10.53
N ALA A 81 -10.77 -8.79 -10.88
CA ALA A 81 -10.08 -7.89 -11.81
C ALA A 81 -8.74 -7.43 -11.24
N MET A 82 -8.69 -7.13 -9.94
CA MET A 82 -7.45 -6.71 -9.29
C MET A 82 -6.44 -7.86 -9.23
N THR A 83 -6.89 -9.08 -9.01
CA THR A 83 -6.03 -10.26 -9.06
C THR A 83 -5.37 -10.41 -10.43
N ALA A 84 -6.15 -10.28 -11.51
CA ALA A 84 -5.62 -10.34 -12.87
C ALA A 84 -4.61 -9.21 -13.12
N PHE A 85 -4.90 -8.02 -12.62
CA PHE A 85 -4.03 -6.86 -12.78
C PHE A 85 -2.68 -7.05 -12.10
N VAL A 86 -2.66 -7.48 -10.84
CA VAL A 86 -1.38 -7.67 -10.12
C VAL A 86 -0.55 -8.79 -10.76
N LYS A 87 -1.20 -9.85 -11.25
CA LYS A 87 -0.50 -10.92 -11.99
C LYS A 87 0.13 -10.39 -13.27
N GLN A 88 -0.58 -9.55 -13.99
CA GLN A 88 -0.05 -8.92 -15.20
C GLN A 88 1.17 -8.05 -14.91
N LYS A 89 1.21 -7.46 -13.72
CA LYS A 89 2.34 -6.64 -13.25
C LYS A 89 3.42 -7.46 -12.57
N ASN A 90 3.35 -8.79 -12.63
CA ASN A 90 4.32 -9.71 -12.03
C ASN A 90 4.40 -9.61 -10.51
N ILE A 91 3.26 -9.31 -9.87
CA ILE A 91 3.16 -9.28 -8.42
C ILE A 91 2.38 -10.52 -7.99
N PRO A 92 3.00 -11.42 -7.21
CA PRO A 92 2.33 -12.63 -6.78
C PRO A 92 1.28 -12.33 -5.71
N VAL A 93 0.19 -13.07 -5.74
CA VAL A 93 -0.77 -13.08 -4.63
C VAL A 93 -0.10 -13.79 -3.44
N HIS A 94 -0.01 -13.08 -2.33
CA HIS A 94 0.63 -13.62 -1.12
C HIS A 94 -0.31 -14.57 -0.38
N SER A 95 -1.56 -14.19 -0.21
CA SER A 95 -2.58 -15.04 0.41
C SER A 95 -3.97 -14.69 -0.11
N GLY A 96 -4.87 -15.67 -0.07
CA GLY A 96 -6.21 -15.57 -0.62
C GLY A 96 -6.31 -16.15 -2.02
N PRO A 97 -7.47 -16.01 -2.69
CA PRO A 97 -8.59 -15.16 -2.26
C PRO A 97 -9.38 -15.75 -1.09
N PHE A 98 -9.93 -14.86 -0.30
CA PHE A 98 -10.88 -15.19 0.77
C PHE A 98 -12.24 -14.64 0.39
N GLU A 99 -13.29 -15.43 0.51
CA GLU A 99 -14.59 -15.09 -0.02
C GLU A 99 -15.70 -15.41 0.95
N SER A 100 -16.66 -14.52 1.06
CA SER A 100 -17.90 -14.70 1.79
C SER A 100 -19.04 -14.09 0.98
N PRO A 101 -20.32 -14.24 1.40
CA PRO A 101 -21.42 -13.59 0.68
C PRO A 101 -21.27 -12.06 0.60
N ASN A 102 -20.56 -11.44 1.57
CA ASN A 102 -20.50 -9.98 1.70
C ASN A 102 -19.19 -9.37 1.20
N HIS A 103 -18.17 -10.21 0.91
CA HIS A 103 -16.88 -9.66 0.51
C HIS A 103 -15.99 -10.69 -0.17
N LYS A 104 -14.99 -10.18 -0.88
CA LYS A 104 -13.89 -10.97 -1.41
C LYS A 104 -12.61 -10.14 -1.33
N PHE A 105 -11.53 -10.74 -0.88
CA PHE A 105 -10.26 -10.02 -0.74
C PHE A 105 -9.07 -10.95 -0.87
N PHE A 106 -7.91 -10.34 -1.09
CA PHE A 106 -6.63 -11.05 -1.14
C PHE A 106 -5.52 -10.09 -0.71
N PHE A 107 -4.33 -10.65 -0.50
CA PHE A 107 -3.16 -9.90 -0.07
C PHE A 107 -2.02 -10.05 -1.06
N VAL A 108 -1.26 -8.97 -1.24
CA VAL A 108 0.06 -8.98 -1.87
C VAL A 108 1.06 -8.38 -0.88
N LYS A 109 2.35 -8.49 -1.21
CA LYS A 109 3.40 -7.80 -0.46
C LYS A 109 3.82 -6.55 -1.23
N ASP A 110 4.01 -5.45 -0.52
CA ASP A 110 4.67 -4.29 -1.12
C ASP A 110 6.18 -4.54 -1.21
N PRO A 111 6.97 -3.64 -1.84
CA PRO A 111 8.41 -3.87 -1.98
C PRO A 111 9.19 -3.96 -0.65
N SER A 112 8.65 -3.46 0.44
CA SER A 112 9.27 -3.56 1.77
C SER A 112 8.77 -4.75 2.59
N GLY A 113 7.88 -5.57 2.02
CA GLY A 113 7.35 -6.76 2.68
C GLY A 113 6.09 -6.53 3.49
N LEU A 114 5.50 -5.34 3.43
CA LEU A 114 4.25 -5.05 4.13
C LEU A 114 3.08 -5.72 3.41
N ASN A 115 2.15 -6.28 4.17
CA ASN A 115 0.93 -6.86 3.62
C ASN A 115 0.00 -5.76 3.13
N VAL A 116 -0.44 -5.86 1.88
CA VAL A 116 -1.40 -4.95 1.27
C VAL A 116 -2.63 -5.75 0.89
N GLN A 117 -3.78 -5.38 1.41
CA GLN A 117 -5.05 -6.05 1.16
C GLN A 117 -5.86 -5.28 0.12
N PHE A 118 -6.40 -6.02 -0.85
CA PHE A 118 -7.39 -5.49 -1.80
C PHE A 118 -8.72 -6.13 -1.48
N PHE A 119 -9.70 -5.30 -1.13
CA PHE A 119 -10.96 -5.72 -0.53
C PHE A 119 -12.14 -5.25 -1.39
N GLU A 120 -12.96 -6.21 -1.79
CA GLU A 120 -14.20 -5.96 -2.53
C GLU A 120 -15.39 -6.13 -1.59
N HIS A 121 -16.20 -5.08 -1.44
CA HIS A 121 -17.50 -5.20 -0.77
C HIS A 121 -18.50 -5.81 -1.74
N ARG A 122 -19.23 -6.82 -1.29
CA ARG A 122 -20.30 -7.44 -2.05
C ARG A 122 -21.64 -7.15 -1.41
N LYS A 123 -22.60 -6.77 -2.21
CA LYS A 123 -23.98 -6.66 -1.74
C LYS A 123 -24.56 -8.08 -1.71
N PRO A 124 -25.22 -8.46 -0.60
CA PRO A 124 -25.87 -9.77 -0.51
C PRO A 124 -26.99 -9.91 -1.53
#